data_1792c04a4063dced2154df3fd3591a79
#
_entry.id   1792c04a4063dced2154df3fd3591a79
#
_cell.length_a   1.000
_cell.length_b   1.000
_cell.length_c   1.000
_cell.angle_alpha   90.00
_cell.angle_beta   90.00
_cell.angle_gamma   90.00
#
_symmetry.space_group_name_H-M   'P 1'
#
loop_
_entity.id
_entity.type
_entity.pdbx_description
1 polymer ?
#
loop_
_entity_poly.entity_id
_entity_poly.type
_entity_poly.pdbx_seq_one_letter_code
_entity_poly.pdbx_strand_id
1 'polypeptide(L)'
;MTQNAKRTSRLGAACYVFTAFFMGLWVATQFVAWRVTYHPSLGPNLHGVYPPWDILVWWRQGGYDAFPDLFLAGGSAGTGITAVMLIFFIIKQTVATNTSRAVETIHGSARWACRKDIEEAGFLKDEGVFIGGWKDPETGTCHYLRFKGNLHILALAPTRSGKGVCLVLPTLLTWMERCVVTDIKGELWALTAGWRQKYAKQRTLRFDPASPYGSIKWNPLDEVRLGTEFETGDVQNLAGTLVDPTGKGLEDTGSSAHFNKLARSLLVGIIIHALYKREKTGEIASLDEIDIILQGKVQDDSYWKELKKYKHMKDEKGNWITHPLVVKIANDIMAVKEKERGSIMTTTKNILNLYRDSVVAKNTSCSEFHISDLMDSENPIALYI
;
A
#
# COMPACT_ATOMS: atom_id res chain seq x y z
N MET A 1 16.47 -29.93 -1.27
CA MET A 1 17.24 -30.96 -0.51
C MET A 1 17.27 -32.23 -1.35
N THR A 2 18.44 -32.65 -1.75
CA THR A 2 18.68 -33.77 -2.69
C THR A 2 18.20 -35.10 -2.12
N GLN A 3 17.74 -36.01 -2.98
CA GLN A 3 17.30 -37.38 -2.63
C GLN A 3 18.32 -38.15 -1.74
N ASN A 4 19.60 -37.81 -1.82
CA ASN A 4 20.67 -38.41 -1.01
C ASN A 4 20.60 -38.05 0.48
N ALA A 5 20.18 -36.82 0.84
CA ALA A 5 20.06 -36.39 2.24
C ALA A 5 18.89 -37.10 2.97
N LYS A 6 17.79 -37.37 2.27
CA LYS A 6 16.66 -38.15 2.82
C LYS A 6 17.02 -39.65 3.02
N ARG A 7 17.90 -40.19 2.18
CA ARG A 7 18.33 -41.60 2.26
C ARG A 7 19.28 -41.85 3.43
N THR A 8 20.24 -40.93 3.69
CA THR A 8 21.15 -40.99 4.84
C THR A 8 20.44 -40.83 6.17
N SER A 9 19.36 -40.02 6.24
CA SER A 9 18.58 -39.85 7.47
C SER A 9 17.75 -41.10 7.84
N ARG A 10 17.25 -41.84 6.85
CA ARG A 10 16.49 -43.09 7.06
C ARG A 10 17.41 -44.23 7.53
N LEU A 11 18.60 -44.35 6.97
CA LEU A 11 19.63 -45.30 7.41
C LEU A 11 20.07 -45.05 8.86
N GLY A 12 20.30 -43.78 9.22
CA GLY A 12 20.65 -43.41 10.59
C GLY A 12 19.56 -43.73 11.61
N ALA A 13 18.29 -43.52 11.27
CA ALA A 13 17.16 -43.86 12.12
C ALA A 13 17.04 -45.40 12.31
N ALA A 14 17.21 -46.18 11.26
CA ALA A 14 17.16 -47.65 11.32
C ALA A 14 18.33 -48.17 12.21
N CYS A 15 19.54 -47.66 12.04
CA CYS A 15 20.66 -48.03 12.89
C CYS A 15 20.44 -47.73 14.38
N TYR A 16 19.82 -46.57 14.68
CA TYR A 16 19.52 -46.20 16.07
C TYR A 16 18.49 -47.14 16.71
N VAL A 17 17.40 -47.45 16.01
CA VAL A 17 16.38 -48.39 16.47
C VAL A 17 16.98 -49.77 16.73
N PHE A 18 17.85 -50.22 15.83
CA PHE A 18 18.52 -51.51 15.96
C PHE A 18 19.45 -51.50 17.20
N THR A 19 20.24 -50.45 17.39
CA THR A 19 21.08 -50.29 18.57
C THR A 19 20.30 -50.30 19.87
N ALA A 20 19.18 -49.55 19.92
CA ALA A 20 18.31 -49.50 21.10
C ALA A 20 17.74 -50.89 21.48
N PHE A 21 17.32 -51.66 20.48
CA PHE A 21 16.84 -53.00 20.69
C PHE A 21 17.92 -53.95 21.22
N PHE A 22 19.14 -53.90 20.65
CA PHE A 22 20.26 -54.70 21.13
C PHE A 22 20.70 -54.35 22.55
N MET A 23 20.69 -53.06 22.91
CA MET A 23 20.95 -52.58 24.27
C MET A 23 19.93 -53.06 25.28
N GLY A 24 18.63 -53.05 24.89
CA GLY A 24 17.58 -53.58 25.71
C GLY A 24 17.72 -55.08 25.98
N LEU A 25 18.01 -55.89 24.93
CA LEU A 25 18.30 -57.30 25.09
C LEU A 25 19.51 -57.54 26.01
N TRP A 26 20.57 -56.78 25.84
CA TRP A 26 21.76 -56.89 26.66
C TRP A 26 21.49 -56.58 28.12
N VAL A 27 20.73 -55.49 28.41
CA VAL A 27 20.32 -55.17 29.79
C VAL A 27 19.49 -56.29 30.41
N ALA A 28 18.53 -56.85 29.67
CA ALA A 28 17.73 -57.96 30.12
C ALA A 28 18.61 -59.22 30.46
N THR A 29 19.59 -59.51 29.59
CA THR A 29 20.52 -60.64 29.80
C THR A 29 21.38 -60.41 31.04
N GLN A 30 22.00 -59.23 31.18
CA GLN A 30 22.83 -58.91 32.33
C GLN A 30 22.03 -58.87 33.63
N PHE A 31 20.78 -58.40 33.62
CA PHE A 31 19.92 -58.39 34.78
C PHE A 31 19.61 -59.79 35.27
N VAL A 32 19.26 -60.73 34.39
CA VAL A 32 19.02 -62.11 34.74
C VAL A 32 20.31 -62.74 35.28
N ALA A 33 21.45 -62.59 34.63
CA ALA A 33 22.74 -63.12 35.09
C ALA A 33 23.13 -62.58 36.49
N TRP A 34 22.94 -61.27 36.70
CA TRP A 34 23.23 -60.63 38.01
C TRP A 34 22.34 -61.19 39.14
N ARG A 35 21.06 -61.38 38.89
CA ARG A 35 20.10 -61.89 39.88
C ARG A 35 20.40 -63.32 40.29
N VAL A 36 20.94 -64.14 39.41
CA VAL A 36 21.39 -65.52 39.76
C VAL A 36 22.92 -65.58 40.11
N THR A 37 23.50 -64.45 40.48
CA THR A 37 24.88 -64.29 40.90
C THR A 37 25.89 -64.92 39.96
N TYR A 38 25.68 -64.79 38.62
CA TYR A 38 26.54 -65.29 37.56
C TYR A 38 26.84 -66.81 37.71
N HIS A 39 25.82 -67.58 38.04
CA HIS A 39 25.97 -69.00 38.29
C HIS A 39 26.58 -69.74 37.08
N PRO A 40 27.50 -70.70 37.29
CA PRO A 40 28.18 -71.39 36.22
C PRO A 40 27.29 -72.13 35.21
N SER A 41 26.05 -72.47 35.59
CA SER A 41 25.05 -73.09 34.70
C SER A 41 24.57 -72.17 33.56
N LEU A 42 24.80 -70.88 33.61
CA LEU A 42 24.46 -69.94 32.54
C LEU A 42 25.36 -70.03 31.30
N GLY A 43 26.44 -70.82 31.38
CA GLY A 43 27.39 -70.96 30.29
C GLY A 43 28.61 -70.07 30.36
N PRO A 44 29.48 -70.09 29.34
CA PRO A 44 30.69 -69.32 29.32
C PRO A 44 30.42 -67.81 29.19
N ASN A 45 31.08 -67.00 30.01
CA ASN A 45 31.02 -65.54 29.95
C ASN A 45 32.41 -64.92 29.83
N LEU A 46 32.49 -63.69 29.36
CA LEU A 46 33.74 -62.94 29.29
C LEU A 46 33.78 -61.94 30.47
N HIS A 47 34.49 -62.32 31.57
CA HIS A 47 34.60 -61.50 32.79
C HIS A 47 33.25 -61.05 33.39
N GLY A 48 32.24 -61.91 33.39
CA GLY A 48 30.91 -61.62 33.89
C GLY A 48 29.96 -60.91 32.88
N VAL A 49 30.41 -60.73 31.64
CA VAL A 49 29.58 -60.14 30.58
C VAL A 49 29.09 -61.23 29.64
N TYR A 50 27.75 -61.30 29.49
CA TYR A 50 27.09 -62.23 28.56
C TYR A 50 26.67 -61.50 27.27
N PRO A 51 26.67 -62.17 26.11
CA PRO A 51 26.13 -61.67 24.85
C PRO A 51 24.68 -61.26 24.97
N PRO A 52 24.20 -60.29 24.20
CA PRO A 52 22.80 -59.78 24.27
C PRO A 52 21.73 -60.83 24.03
N TRP A 53 22.02 -61.86 23.28
CA TRP A 53 21.12 -62.93 22.90
C TRP A 53 20.99 -64.08 23.89
N ASP A 54 21.87 -64.16 24.93
CA ASP A 54 21.90 -65.32 25.85
C ASP A 54 20.60 -65.44 26.65
N ILE A 55 19.91 -64.38 26.95
CA ILE A 55 18.56 -64.46 27.57
C ILE A 55 17.59 -65.28 26.71
N LEU A 56 17.68 -65.23 25.39
CA LEU A 56 16.83 -66.04 24.48
C LEU A 56 17.26 -67.49 24.47
N VAL A 57 18.58 -67.74 24.62
CA VAL A 57 19.11 -69.11 24.75
C VAL A 57 18.66 -69.74 26.07
N TRP A 58 18.75 -69.01 27.18
CA TRP A 58 18.32 -69.48 28.51
C TRP A 58 16.82 -69.71 28.53
N TRP A 59 16.03 -68.81 27.87
CA TRP A 59 14.57 -69.02 27.72
C TRP A 59 14.28 -70.32 27.01
N ARG A 60 14.94 -70.61 25.91
CA ARG A 60 14.75 -71.84 25.10
C ARG A 60 15.19 -73.10 25.85
N GLN A 61 16.11 -73.01 26.78
CA GLN A 61 16.58 -74.09 27.63
C GLN A 61 15.67 -74.38 28.84
N GLY A 62 14.48 -73.74 28.91
CA GLY A 62 13.54 -73.92 30.01
C GLY A 62 13.77 -73.02 31.23
N GLY A 63 14.65 -72.04 31.12
CA GLY A 63 14.90 -71.08 32.19
C GLY A 63 13.69 -70.24 32.62
N TYR A 64 12.81 -69.93 31.66
CA TYR A 64 11.57 -69.22 31.92
C TYR A 64 10.62 -70.06 32.76
N ASP A 65 10.46 -71.32 32.46
CA ASP A 65 9.57 -72.25 33.18
C ASP A 65 10.02 -72.46 34.63
N ALA A 66 11.36 -72.44 34.85
CA ALA A 66 11.94 -72.59 36.18
C ALA A 66 11.91 -71.29 37.03
N PHE A 67 12.02 -70.11 36.40
CA PHE A 67 12.12 -68.82 37.10
C PHE A 67 11.32 -67.71 36.31
N PRO A 68 10.00 -67.79 36.19
CA PRO A 68 9.21 -66.87 35.36
C PRO A 68 9.33 -65.44 35.83
N ASP A 69 9.28 -65.15 37.11
CA ASP A 69 9.38 -63.80 37.67
C ASP A 69 10.72 -63.09 37.35
N LEU A 70 11.78 -63.88 37.31
CA LEU A 70 13.12 -63.38 36.97
C LEU A 70 13.24 -62.94 35.52
N PHE A 71 12.71 -63.76 34.60
CA PHE A 71 12.70 -63.44 33.19
C PHE A 71 11.74 -62.29 32.87
N LEU A 72 10.58 -62.19 33.56
CA LEU A 72 9.67 -61.06 33.42
C LEU A 72 10.32 -59.77 33.93
N ALA A 73 11.00 -59.79 35.07
CA ALA A 73 11.72 -58.61 35.59
C ALA A 73 12.87 -58.21 34.67
N GLY A 74 13.65 -59.13 34.12
CA GLY A 74 14.71 -58.86 33.15
C GLY A 74 14.16 -58.31 31.85
N GLY A 75 13.07 -58.90 31.32
CA GLY A 75 12.39 -58.44 30.13
C GLY A 75 11.81 -56.99 30.30
N SER A 76 11.20 -56.72 31.46
CA SER A 76 10.71 -55.34 31.77
C SER A 76 11.82 -54.33 31.88
N ALA A 77 12.97 -54.66 32.47
CA ALA A 77 14.13 -53.78 32.51
C ALA A 77 14.71 -53.50 31.11
N GLY A 78 14.82 -54.53 30.28
CA GLY A 78 15.26 -54.37 28.88
C GLY A 78 14.31 -53.57 28.01
N THR A 79 13.03 -53.84 28.09
CA THR A 79 12.01 -53.07 27.35
C THR A 79 11.93 -51.60 27.83
N GLY A 80 12.10 -51.36 29.15
CA GLY A 80 12.19 -50.00 29.71
C GLY A 80 13.32 -49.19 29.11
N ILE A 81 14.53 -49.76 29.07
CA ILE A 81 15.71 -49.07 28.45
C ILE A 81 15.46 -48.82 26.96
N THR A 82 14.94 -49.78 26.23
CA THR A 82 14.60 -49.61 24.81
C THR A 82 13.62 -48.46 24.60
N ALA A 83 12.56 -48.40 25.43
CA ALA A 83 11.53 -47.32 25.38
C ALA A 83 12.16 -45.95 25.66
N VAL A 84 13.00 -45.84 26.69
CA VAL A 84 13.66 -44.57 27.02
C VAL A 84 14.57 -44.10 25.87
N MET A 85 15.35 -45.00 25.24
CA MET A 85 16.17 -44.66 24.09
C MET A 85 15.32 -44.19 22.88
N LEU A 86 14.22 -44.86 22.59
CA LEU A 86 13.30 -44.45 21.50
C LEU A 86 12.66 -43.11 21.77
N ILE A 87 12.17 -42.84 23.01
CA ILE A 87 11.62 -41.55 23.41
C ILE A 87 12.68 -40.45 23.24
N PHE A 88 13.88 -40.65 23.71
CA PHE A 88 14.97 -39.70 23.54
C PHE A 88 15.27 -39.41 22.06
N PHE A 89 15.24 -40.46 21.22
CA PHE A 89 15.38 -40.29 19.77
C PHE A 89 14.27 -39.42 19.15
N ILE A 90 13.02 -39.68 19.55
CA ILE A 90 11.87 -38.88 19.05
C ILE A 90 12.01 -37.41 19.51
N ILE A 91 12.36 -37.18 20.76
CA ILE A 91 12.57 -35.81 21.29
C ILE A 91 13.70 -35.12 20.51
N LYS A 92 14.84 -35.78 20.32
CA LYS A 92 15.95 -35.23 19.55
C LYS A 92 15.57 -34.91 18.10
N GLN A 93 14.75 -35.74 17.48
CA GLN A 93 14.28 -35.54 16.11
C GLN A 93 13.31 -34.35 16.02
N THR A 94 12.39 -34.22 16.99
CA THR A 94 11.44 -33.08 17.04
C THR A 94 12.13 -31.76 17.36
N VAL A 95 13.09 -31.76 18.28
CA VAL A 95 13.88 -30.57 18.59
C VAL A 95 14.73 -30.15 17.39
N ALA A 96 15.37 -31.09 16.70
CA ALA A 96 16.18 -30.78 15.51
C ALA A 96 15.33 -30.20 14.35
N THR A 97 14.10 -30.71 14.14
CA THR A 97 13.19 -30.15 13.12
C THR A 97 12.68 -28.77 13.47
N ASN A 98 12.42 -28.51 14.75
CA ASN A 98 11.99 -27.18 15.21
C ASN A 98 13.13 -26.15 15.17
N THR A 99 14.35 -26.56 15.49
CA THR A 99 15.54 -25.69 15.42
C THR A 99 15.89 -25.34 13.98
N SER A 100 15.72 -26.27 13.02
CA SER A 100 15.93 -26.01 11.59
C SER A 100 14.91 -24.97 11.05
N ARG A 101 13.66 -25.01 11.51
CA ARG A 101 12.66 -23.99 11.16
C ARG A 101 12.97 -22.62 11.77
N ALA A 102 13.48 -22.58 13.00
CA ALA A 102 13.88 -21.33 13.66
C ALA A 102 15.11 -20.70 12.96
N VAL A 103 16.04 -21.47 12.44
CA VAL A 103 17.22 -20.98 11.70
C VAL A 103 16.83 -20.39 10.34
N GLU A 104 15.83 -20.92 9.65
CA GLU A 104 15.32 -20.36 8.39
C GLU A 104 14.73 -18.95 8.53
N THR A 105 14.32 -18.54 9.73
CA THR A 105 13.69 -17.24 10.01
C THR A 105 14.61 -16.22 10.69
N ILE A 106 15.87 -16.57 11.03
CA ILE A 106 16.83 -15.64 11.67
C ILE A 106 17.13 -14.40 10.80
N HIS A 107 17.05 -14.52 9.48
CA HIS A 107 17.23 -13.42 8.52
C HIS A 107 15.91 -12.86 7.96
N GLY A 108 14.77 -13.15 8.61
CA GLY A 108 13.44 -12.76 8.20
C GLY A 108 12.64 -13.93 7.62
N SER A 109 11.33 -13.71 7.52
CA SER A 109 10.39 -14.71 6.97
C SER A 109 10.22 -14.60 5.44
N ALA A 110 10.99 -13.74 4.77
CA ALA A 110 10.91 -13.52 3.34
C ALA A 110 11.30 -14.77 2.55
N ARG A 111 10.42 -15.22 1.68
CA ARG A 111 10.61 -16.36 0.78
C ARG A 111 9.84 -16.15 -0.51
N TRP A 112 10.16 -16.91 -1.54
CA TRP A 112 9.34 -16.94 -2.74
C TRP A 112 7.96 -17.52 -2.41
N ALA A 113 6.91 -16.84 -2.91
CA ALA A 113 5.53 -17.28 -2.69
C ALA A 113 5.26 -18.61 -3.40
N CYS A 114 4.62 -19.54 -2.70
CA CYS A 114 4.05 -20.73 -3.29
C CYS A 114 2.60 -20.48 -3.72
N ARG A 115 1.98 -21.44 -4.42
CA ARG A 115 0.59 -21.34 -4.90
C ARG A 115 -0.38 -20.98 -3.76
N LYS A 116 -0.25 -21.66 -2.63
CA LYS A 116 -1.09 -21.40 -1.45
C LYS A 116 -1.01 -19.96 -0.95
N ASP A 117 0.18 -19.37 -0.93
CA ASP A 117 0.36 -17.97 -0.52
C ASP A 117 -0.34 -17.00 -1.47
N ILE A 118 -0.27 -17.27 -2.77
CA ILE A 118 -0.90 -16.46 -3.82
C ILE A 118 -2.43 -16.55 -3.75
N GLU A 119 -2.96 -17.76 -3.51
CA GLU A 119 -4.40 -18.02 -3.36
C GLU A 119 -4.95 -17.38 -2.07
N GLU A 120 -4.26 -17.53 -0.93
CA GLU A 120 -4.62 -16.91 0.35
C GLU A 120 -4.56 -15.38 0.28
N ALA A 121 -3.60 -14.81 -0.44
CA ALA A 121 -3.52 -13.37 -0.70
C ALA A 121 -4.61 -12.88 -1.68
N GLY A 122 -5.32 -13.77 -2.35
CA GLY A 122 -6.40 -13.44 -3.28
C GLY A 122 -5.94 -12.74 -4.54
N PHE A 123 -4.73 -13.01 -5.05
CA PHE A 123 -4.18 -12.36 -6.23
C PHE A 123 -4.57 -13.02 -7.56
N LEU A 124 -5.17 -14.22 -7.54
CA LEU A 124 -5.66 -14.92 -8.72
C LEU A 124 -7.10 -14.50 -9.07
N LYS A 125 -7.32 -13.21 -9.25
CA LYS A 125 -8.63 -12.62 -9.60
C LYS A 125 -8.61 -12.13 -11.04
N ASP A 126 -9.80 -12.11 -11.65
CA ASP A 126 -9.98 -11.58 -13.00
C ASP A 126 -10.11 -10.05 -13.04
N GLU A 127 -10.24 -9.41 -11.88
CA GLU A 127 -10.40 -7.97 -11.70
C GLU A 127 -9.34 -7.39 -10.79
N GLY A 128 -9.08 -6.10 -10.94
CA GLY A 128 -8.16 -5.34 -10.10
C GLY A 128 -6.94 -4.85 -10.85
N VAL A 129 -6.06 -4.19 -10.09
CA VAL A 129 -4.81 -3.63 -10.59
C VAL A 129 -3.80 -4.74 -10.86
N PHE A 130 -3.17 -4.74 -12.01
CA PHE A 130 -2.08 -5.66 -12.30
C PHE A 130 -0.88 -5.38 -11.38
N ILE A 131 -0.39 -6.41 -10.70
CA ILE A 131 0.78 -6.33 -9.82
C ILE A 131 1.95 -7.19 -10.30
N GLY A 132 1.75 -8.01 -11.32
CA GLY A 132 2.79 -8.82 -11.93
C GLY A 132 2.30 -10.11 -12.53
N GLY A 133 3.25 -10.99 -12.85
CA GLY A 133 3.01 -12.35 -13.30
C GLY A 133 3.70 -13.35 -12.37
N TRP A 134 3.08 -14.51 -12.18
CA TRP A 134 3.64 -15.61 -11.42
C TRP A 134 3.59 -16.89 -12.23
N LYS A 135 4.74 -17.54 -12.36
CA LYS A 135 4.84 -18.85 -13.01
C LYS A 135 4.70 -19.94 -11.94
N ASP A 136 3.63 -20.68 -12.01
CA ASP A 136 3.38 -21.81 -11.13
C ASP A 136 4.50 -22.86 -11.29
N PRO A 137 5.28 -23.16 -10.24
CA PRO A 137 6.37 -24.12 -10.33
C PRO A 137 5.89 -25.58 -10.52
N GLU A 138 4.63 -25.89 -10.19
CA GLU A 138 4.09 -27.24 -10.31
C GLU A 138 3.51 -27.51 -11.71
N THR A 139 2.79 -26.52 -12.26
CA THR A 139 2.11 -26.67 -13.57
C THR A 139 2.88 -26.02 -14.72
N GLY A 140 3.82 -25.14 -14.42
CA GLY A 140 4.53 -24.32 -15.41
C GLY A 140 3.68 -23.21 -16.02
N THR A 141 2.41 -23.05 -15.63
CA THR A 141 1.48 -22.06 -16.15
C THR A 141 1.80 -20.68 -15.60
N CYS A 142 1.73 -19.66 -16.45
CA CYS A 142 1.85 -18.26 -16.04
C CYS A 142 0.48 -17.70 -15.69
N HIS A 143 0.36 -17.14 -14.47
CA HIS A 143 -0.83 -16.47 -13.99
C HIS A 143 -0.54 -14.98 -13.85
N TYR A 144 -1.47 -14.14 -14.28
CA TYR A 144 -1.43 -12.72 -13.98
C TYR A 144 -1.98 -12.48 -12.59
N LEU A 145 -1.22 -11.72 -11.78
CA LEU A 145 -1.61 -11.36 -10.43
C LEU A 145 -2.29 -10.01 -10.43
N ARG A 146 -3.45 -9.93 -9.77
CA ARG A 146 -4.24 -8.71 -9.66
C ARG A 146 -4.60 -8.45 -8.21
N PHE A 147 -4.53 -7.18 -7.83
CA PHE A 147 -4.96 -6.72 -6.52
C PHE A 147 -6.30 -6.00 -6.61
N LYS A 148 -7.31 -6.52 -5.93
CA LYS A 148 -8.62 -5.89 -5.77
C LYS A 148 -8.85 -5.61 -4.28
N GLY A 149 -8.52 -4.42 -3.84
CA GLY A 149 -8.67 -3.96 -2.45
C GLY A 149 -8.58 -2.44 -2.37
N ASN A 150 -8.70 -1.91 -1.18
CA ASN A 150 -8.68 -0.48 -0.86
C ASN A 150 -7.30 0.04 -0.42
N LEU A 151 -6.23 -0.74 -0.61
CA LEU A 151 -4.87 -0.35 -0.26
C LEU A 151 -4.15 0.25 -1.46
N HIS A 152 -3.21 1.14 -1.17
CA HIS A 152 -2.33 1.72 -2.17
C HIS A 152 -1.28 0.72 -2.63
N ILE A 153 -0.89 0.83 -3.92
CA ILE A 153 0.18 0.02 -4.51
C ILE A 153 1.37 0.94 -4.82
N LEU A 154 2.54 0.60 -4.30
CA LEU A 154 3.79 1.28 -4.58
C LEU A 154 4.71 0.35 -5.38
N ALA A 155 5.02 0.73 -6.62
CA ALA A 155 5.95 0.00 -7.48
C ALA A 155 7.29 0.75 -7.60
N LEU A 156 8.33 0.23 -6.97
CA LEU A 156 9.68 0.79 -7.01
C LEU A 156 10.54 0.02 -8.02
N ALA A 157 10.97 0.70 -9.06
CA ALA A 157 11.84 0.11 -10.07
C ALA A 157 12.57 1.19 -10.87
N PRO A 158 13.77 0.92 -11.43
CA PRO A 158 14.52 1.86 -12.24
C PRO A 158 13.75 2.33 -13.49
N THR A 159 14.24 3.37 -14.14
CA THR A 159 13.76 3.77 -15.46
C THR A 159 13.97 2.63 -16.49
N ARG A 160 13.05 2.50 -17.43
CA ARG A 160 13.05 1.43 -18.47
C ARG A 160 12.93 0.00 -17.94
N SER A 161 12.53 -0.20 -16.69
CA SER A 161 12.30 -1.53 -16.11
C SER A 161 10.97 -2.19 -16.52
N GLY A 162 10.18 -1.53 -17.36
CA GLY A 162 8.90 -2.07 -17.82
C GLY A 162 7.69 -1.73 -16.95
N LYS A 163 7.80 -0.87 -15.90
CA LYS A 163 6.65 -0.48 -15.04
C LYS A 163 5.41 -0.08 -15.85
N GLY A 164 5.58 0.81 -16.82
CA GLY A 164 4.48 1.28 -17.67
C GLY A 164 3.83 0.15 -18.47
N VAL A 165 4.65 -0.67 -19.11
CA VAL A 165 4.17 -1.75 -20.01
C VAL A 165 3.61 -2.93 -19.25
N CYS A 166 4.21 -3.30 -18.09
CA CYS A 166 3.82 -4.50 -17.37
C CYS A 166 2.76 -4.28 -16.30
N LEU A 167 2.60 -3.06 -15.75
CA LEU A 167 1.66 -2.76 -14.68
C LEU A 167 0.60 -1.74 -15.12
N VAL A 168 1.01 -0.58 -15.63
CA VAL A 168 0.10 0.53 -15.89
C VAL A 168 -0.78 0.26 -17.10
N LEU A 169 -0.20 -0.09 -18.27
CA LEU A 169 -0.95 -0.35 -19.49
C LEU A 169 -1.93 -1.53 -19.33
N PRO A 170 -1.53 -2.71 -18.82
CA PRO A 170 -2.48 -3.80 -18.61
C PRO A 170 -3.61 -3.42 -17.66
N THR A 171 -3.29 -2.65 -16.60
CA THR A 171 -4.32 -2.14 -15.69
C THR A 171 -5.29 -1.23 -16.43
N LEU A 172 -4.83 -0.23 -17.16
CA LEU A 172 -5.69 0.70 -17.89
C LEU A 172 -6.55 0.01 -18.97
N LEU A 173 -6.05 -1.06 -19.58
CA LEU A 173 -6.79 -1.83 -20.58
C LEU A 173 -7.80 -2.83 -19.99
N THR A 174 -7.79 -3.06 -18.69
CA THR A 174 -8.70 -4.02 -18.03
C THR A 174 -9.50 -3.44 -16.89
N TRP A 175 -9.17 -2.23 -16.43
CA TRP A 175 -9.88 -1.52 -15.37
C TRP A 175 -11.14 -0.84 -15.94
N MET A 176 -12.32 -1.35 -15.60
CA MET A 176 -13.59 -0.86 -16.14
C MET A 176 -14.19 0.28 -15.33
N GLU A 177 -13.63 0.56 -14.16
CA GLU A 177 -14.12 1.62 -13.28
C GLU A 177 -13.46 2.97 -13.56
N ARG A 178 -13.91 3.98 -12.84
CA ARG A 178 -13.38 5.35 -12.90
C ARG A 178 -11.89 5.39 -12.58
N CYS A 179 -11.16 6.27 -13.22
CA CYS A 179 -9.75 6.47 -12.91
C CYS A 179 -9.27 7.88 -13.27
N VAL A 180 -8.28 8.34 -12.50
CA VAL A 180 -7.48 9.52 -12.82
C VAL A 180 -6.05 9.06 -13.08
N VAL A 181 -5.50 9.47 -14.21
CA VAL A 181 -4.19 9.03 -14.71
C VAL A 181 -3.29 10.23 -14.89
N THR A 182 -2.19 10.29 -14.15
CA THR A 182 -1.14 11.30 -14.39
C THR A 182 -0.29 10.85 -15.58
N ASP A 183 -0.40 11.55 -16.70
CA ASP A 183 0.22 11.20 -17.99
C ASP A 183 0.96 12.38 -18.62
N ILE A 184 2.04 12.81 -17.98
CA ILE A 184 2.84 13.99 -18.36
C ILE A 184 3.27 13.98 -19.83
N LYS A 185 3.41 12.80 -20.45
CA LYS A 185 3.85 12.65 -21.85
C LYS A 185 2.71 12.43 -22.85
N GLY A 186 1.50 12.17 -22.38
CA GLY A 186 0.38 11.81 -23.23
C GLY A 186 0.46 10.40 -23.85
N GLU A 187 1.43 9.59 -23.44
CA GLU A 187 1.63 8.22 -23.96
C GLU A 187 0.49 7.28 -23.53
N LEU A 188 0.04 7.38 -22.28
CA LEU A 188 -1.03 6.54 -21.75
C LEU A 188 -2.37 6.90 -22.38
N TRP A 189 -2.63 8.19 -22.58
CA TRP A 189 -3.78 8.67 -23.34
C TRP A 189 -3.79 8.08 -24.74
N ALA A 190 -2.70 8.24 -25.49
CA ALA A 190 -2.60 7.78 -26.88
C ALA A 190 -2.84 6.26 -27.03
N LEU A 191 -2.38 5.47 -26.04
CA LEU A 191 -2.44 4.01 -26.09
C LEU A 191 -3.74 3.44 -25.53
N THR A 192 -4.45 4.12 -24.63
CA THR A 192 -5.54 3.50 -23.89
C THR A 192 -6.89 4.21 -24.00
N ALA A 193 -6.93 5.52 -24.28
CA ALA A 193 -8.18 6.30 -24.28
C ALA A 193 -9.20 5.78 -25.29
N GLY A 194 -8.77 5.53 -26.54
CA GLY A 194 -9.65 5.00 -27.58
C GLY A 194 -10.21 3.62 -27.27
N TRP A 195 -9.42 2.75 -26.67
CA TRP A 195 -9.88 1.43 -26.23
C TRP A 195 -10.90 1.56 -25.09
N ARG A 196 -10.62 2.41 -24.10
CA ARG A 196 -11.50 2.65 -22.95
C ARG A 196 -12.86 3.22 -23.39
N GLN A 197 -12.85 4.15 -24.34
CA GLN A 197 -14.06 4.68 -24.93
C GLN A 197 -14.88 3.63 -25.69
N LYS A 198 -14.21 2.85 -26.54
CA LYS A 198 -14.89 1.89 -27.43
C LYS A 198 -15.38 0.65 -26.70
N TYR A 199 -14.53 0.03 -25.87
CA TYR A 199 -14.79 -1.27 -25.27
C TYR A 199 -15.24 -1.19 -23.81
N ALA A 200 -14.65 -0.31 -23.01
CA ALA A 200 -15.05 -0.09 -21.63
C ALA A 200 -16.27 0.88 -21.50
N LYS A 201 -16.69 1.50 -22.62
CA LYS A 201 -17.83 2.45 -22.67
C LYS A 201 -17.68 3.64 -21.71
N GLN A 202 -16.45 4.05 -21.48
CA GLN A 202 -16.14 5.15 -20.58
C GLN A 202 -16.09 6.49 -21.30
N ARG A 203 -16.44 7.56 -20.59
CA ARG A 203 -16.13 8.92 -21.03
C ARG A 203 -14.65 9.19 -20.76
N THR A 204 -13.84 9.33 -21.79
CA THR A 204 -12.41 9.64 -21.67
C THR A 204 -12.18 11.13 -21.80
N LEU A 205 -11.49 11.73 -20.82
CA LEU A 205 -11.20 13.16 -20.74
C LEU A 205 -9.68 13.33 -20.69
N ARG A 206 -9.15 14.30 -21.46
CA ARG A 206 -7.76 14.73 -21.39
C ARG A 206 -7.70 16.17 -20.95
N PHE A 207 -7.18 16.42 -19.77
CA PHE A 207 -6.89 17.75 -19.29
C PHE A 207 -5.39 18.02 -19.37
N ASP A 208 -5.02 18.81 -20.38
CA ASP A 208 -3.65 19.25 -20.64
C ASP A 208 -3.70 20.77 -20.86
N PRO A 209 -3.65 21.54 -19.75
CA PRO A 209 -3.89 22.99 -19.82
C PRO A 209 -2.89 23.73 -20.71
N ALA A 210 -1.70 23.20 -20.93
CA ALA A 210 -0.68 23.78 -21.80
C ALA A 210 -0.81 23.37 -23.28
N SER A 211 -1.71 22.44 -23.61
CA SER A 211 -1.90 22.01 -24.99
C SER A 211 -2.89 22.92 -25.74
N PRO A 212 -2.51 23.45 -26.91
CA PRO A 212 -3.43 24.25 -27.72
C PRO A 212 -4.55 23.45 -28.36
N TYR A 213 -4.45 22.10 -28.40
CA TYR A 213 -5.42 21.21 -29.02
C TYR A 213 -5.71 19.98 -28.18
N GLY A 214 -6.99 19.55 -28.21
CA GLY A 214 -7.41 18.28 -27.64
C GLY A 214 -7.45 18.23 -26.11
N SER A 215 -7.27 19.34 -25.43
CA SER A 215 -7.54 19.46 -23.98
C SER A 215 -9.02 19.79 -23.76
N ILE A 216 -9.62 19.10 -22.79
CA ILE A 216 -10.87 19.54 -22.19
C ILE A 216 -10.59 20.74 -21.29
N LYS A 217 -11.57 21.61 -21.11
CA LYS A 217 -11.43 22.79 -20.26
C LYS A 217 -11.92 22.50 -18.85
N TRP A 218 -11.21 23.08 -17.88
CA TRP A 218 -11.60 23.02 -16.49
C TRP A 218 -11.12 24.26 -15.74
N ASN A 219 -12.08 24.99 -15.17
CA ASN A 219 -11.84 26.18 -14.36
C ASN A 219 -11.98 25.81 -12.88
N PRO A 220 -10.92 25.87 -12.08
CA PRO A 220 -11.00 25.50 -10.66
C PRO A 220 -11.98 26.39 -9.86
N LEU A 221 -12.33 27.59 -10.34
CA LEU A 221 -13.30 28.48 -9.69
C LEU A 221 -14.74 27.93 -9.82
N ASP A 222 -15.00 27.09 -10.81
CA ASP A 222 -16.33 26.48 -11.00
C ASP A 222 -16.65 25.39 -9.98
N GLU A 223 -15.65 24.91 -9.24
CA GLU A 223 -15.83 23.95 -8.15
C GLU A 223 -16.26 24.61 -6.83
N VAL A 224 -16.30 25.94 -6.78
CA VAL A 224 -16.76 26.68 -5.59
C VAL A 224 -18.28 26.63 -5.51
N ARG A 225 -18.80 26.13 -4.40
CA ARG A 225 -20.24 26.04 -4.10
C ARG A 225 -20.77 27.40 -3.64
N LEU A 226 -20.86 28.35 -4.59
CA LEU A 226 -21.24 29.72 -4.35
C LEU A 226 -22.65 29.82 -3.72
N GLY A 227 -22.85 30.74 -2.79
CA GLY A 227 -24.12 30.95 -2.11
C GLY A 227 -24.51 29.86 -1.10
N THR A 228 -23.64 28.92 -0.80
CA THR A 228 -23.84 27.89 0.21
C THR A 228 -22.98 28.12 1.46
N GLU A 229 -23.22 27.37 2.53
CA GLU A 229 -22.40 27.38 3.74
C GLU A 229 -20.93 26.96 3.50
N PHE A 230 -20.65 26.25 2.40
CA PHE A 230 -19.33 25.77 2.02
C PHE A 230 -18.48 26.79 1.24
N GLU A 231 -19.09 27.84 0.70
CA GLU A 231 -18.48 28.84 -0.16
C GLU A 231 -17.14 29.37 0.37
N THR A 232 -17.14 29.86 1.60
CA THR A 232 -15.94 30.44 2.22
C THR A 232 -14.83 29.39 2.36
N GLY A 233 -15.19 28.18 2.78
CA GLY A 233 -14.23 27.06 2.91
C GLY A 233 -13.63 26.64 1.57
N ASP A 234 -14.48 26.55 0.54
CA ASP A 234 -14.04 26.18 -0.81
C ASP A 234 -13.06 27.19 -1.38
N VAL A 235 -13.38 28.50 -1.28
CA VAL A 235 -12.48 29.56 -1.77
C VAL A 235 -11.19 29.62 -0.96
N GLN A 236 -11.25 29.45 0.36
CA GLN A 236 -10.05 29.42 1.20
C GLN A 236 -9.14 28.22 0.89
N ASN A 237 -9.70 27.06 0.61
CA ASN A 237 -8.93 25.87 0.21
C ASN A 237 -8.29 26.07 -1.16
N LEU A 238 -9.03 26.60 -2.12
CA LEU A 238 -8.51 26.91 -3.44
C LEU A 238 -7.36 27.92 -3.38
N ALA A 239 -7.56 29.05 -2.70
CA ALA A 239 -6.54 30.05 -2.51
C ALA A 239 -5.32 29.50 -1.75
N GLY A 240 -5.55 28.62 -0.77
CA GLY A 240 -4.47 27.92 -0.06
C GLY A 240 -3.64 27.05 -0.98
N THR A 241 -4.27 26.26 -1.83
CA THR A 241 -3.60 25.39 -2.81
C THR A 241 -2.81 26.19 -3.85
N LEU A 242 -3.35 27.32 -4.30
CA LEU A 242 -2.64 28.21 -5.23
C LEU A 242 -1.38 28.84 -4.62
N VAL A 243 -1.46 29.25 -3.35
CA VAL A 243 -0.36 29.92 -2.64
C VAL A 243 0.71 28.91 -2.21
N ASP A 244 0.30 27.74 -1.78
CA ASP A 244 1.19 26.69 -1.30
C ASP A 244 0.77 25.32 -1.82
N PRO A 245 1.09 25.00 -3.08
CA PRO A 245 0.74 23.72 -3.68
C PRO A 245 1.43 22.51 -3.02
N THR A 246 2.46 22.76 -2.21
CA THR A 246 3.21 21.70 -1.51
C THR A 246 2.77 21.46 -0.07
N GLY A 247 1.98 22.38 0.49
CA GLY A 247 1.53 22.34 1.87
C GLY A 247 2.62 22.60 2.92
N LYS A 248 3.80 23.10 2.50
CA LYS A 248 4.96 23.29 3.39
C LYS A 248 5.20 24.73 3.81
N GLY A 249 4.75 25.68 3.02
CA GLY A 249 5.14 27.09 3.19
C GLY A 249 4.26 27.88 4.12
N LEU A 250 3.03 27.44 4.44
CA LEU A 250 2.14 28.15 5.38
C LEU A 250 2.49 27.92 6.85
N GLU A 251 3.26 26.87 7.15
CA GLU A 251 3.76 26.55 8.49
C GLU A 251 5.12 27.22 8.79
N ASP A 252 5.80 27.74 7.77
CA ASP A 252 7.08 28.42 7.93
C ASP A 252 6.90 29.75 8.68
N THR A 253 7.84 30.10 9.54
CA THR A 253 7.78 31.30 10.38
C THR A 253 8.52 32.53 9.79
N GLY A 254 9.01 32.37 8.55
CA GLY A 254 9.77 33.42 7.86
C GLY A 254 8.91 34.56 7.27
N SER A 255 9.57 35.61 6.81
CA SER A 255 8.92 36.76 6.13
C SER A 255 8.13 36.33 4.88
N SER A 256 8.56 35.29 4.18
CA SER A 256 7.85 34.70 3.04
C SER A 256 6.48 34.18 3.42
N ALA A 257 6.37 33.45 4.56
CA ALA A 257 5.12 32.96 5.07
C ALA A 257 4.11 34.03 5.41
N HIS A 258 4.60 35.18 5.93
CA HIS A 258 3.74 36.34 6.19
C HIS A 258 3.10 36.87 4.89
N PHE A 259 3.89 37.07 3.84
CA PHE A 259 3.38 37.54 2.55
C PHE A 259 2.46 36.52 1.88
N ASN A 260 2.76 35.25 2.01
CA ASN A 260 1.90 34.17 1.50
C ASN A 260 0.53 34.16 2.19
N LYS A 261 0.47 34.37 3.51
CA LYS A 261 -0.82 34.48 4.24
C LYS A 261 -1.65 35.67 3.77
N LEU A 262 -1.00 36.80 3.55
CA LEU A 262 -1.67 38.04 3.05
C LEU A 262 -2.11 37.86 1.59
N ALA A 263 -1.26 37.27 0.74
CA ALA A 263 -1.63 36.92 -0.65
C ALA A 263 -2.82 35.97 -0.71
N ARG A 264 -2.85 34.95 0.15
CA ARG A 264 -4.00 34.05 0.28
C ARG A 264 -5.29 34.80 0.64
N SER A 265 -5.22 35.67 1.64
CA SER A 265 -6.37 36.49 2.05
C SER A 265 -6.86 37.38 0.93
N LEU A 266 -5.93 38.03 0.21
CA LEU A 266 -6.26 38.87 -0.95
C LEU A 266 -6.95 38.04 -2.06
N LEU A 267 -6.42 36.88 -2.41
CA LEU A 267 -7.01 35.99 -3.41
C LEU A 267 -8.44 35.59 -3.02
N VAL A 268 -8.68 35.21 -1.76
CA VAL A 268 -10.02 34.87 -1.27
C VAL A 268 -11.02 35.98 -1.55
N GLY A 269 -10.67 37.23 -1.24
CA GLY A 269 -11.58 38.36 -1.46
C GLY A 269 -11.88 38.64 -2.93
N ILE A 270 -10.83 38.57 -3.78
CA ILE A 270 -11.00 38.83 -5.22
C ILE A 270 -11.75 37.67 -5.90
N ILE A 271 -11.48 36.41 -5.54
CA ILE A 271 -12.18 35.24 -6.06
C ILE A 271 -13.68 35.34 -5.76
N ILE A 272 -14.06 35.56 -4.49
CA ILE A 272 -15.46 35.72 -4.11
C ILE A 272 -16.11 36.85 -4.92
N HIS A 273 -15.46 38.00 -5.02
CA HIS A 273 -15.98 39.11 -5.82
C HIS A 273 -16.19 38.75 -7.29
N ALA A 274 -15.18 38.12 -7.92
CA ALA A 274 -15.27 37.70 -9.32
C ALA A 274 -16.39 36.68 -9.57
N LEU A 275 -16.57 35.72 -8.67
CA LEU A 275 -17.64 34.72 -8.76
C LEU A 275 -19.04 35.36 -8.67
N TYR A 276 -19.29 36.22 -7.69
CA TYR A 276 -20.58 36.94 -7.58
C TYR A 276 -20.80 37.94 -8.71
N LYS A 277 -19.73 38.54 -9.25
CA LYS A 277 -19.84 39.39 -10.44
C LYS A 277 -20.24 38.56 -11.64
N ARG A 278 -19.64 37.40 -11.87
CA ARG A 278 -20.01 36.44 -12.92
C ARG A 278 -21.46 36.04 -12.85
N GLU A 279 -21.95 35.69 -11.66
CA GLU A 279 -23.36 35.28 -11.46
C GLU A 279 -24.34 36.38 -11.88
N LYS A 280 -23.97 37.65 -11.69
CA LYS A 280 -24.84 38.80 -12.03
C LYS A 280 -24.70 39.30 -13.45
N THR A 281 -23.51 39.31 -13.99
CA THR A 281 -23.21 39.95 -15.26
C THR A 281 -22.96 38.96 -16.40
N GLY A 282 -22.75 37.67 -16.11
CA GLY A 282 -22.35 36.67 -17.09
C GLY A 282 -20.90 36.81 -17.54
N GLU A 283 -20.12 37.73 -16.95
CA GLU A 283 -18.69 37.86 -17.26
C GLU A 283 -17.91 36.60 -16.81
N ILE A 284 -16.79 36.31 -17.48
CA ILE A 284 -15.92 35.17 -17.11
C ILE A 284 -15.30 35.46 -15.75
N ALA A 285 -15.29 34.44 -14.88
CA ALA A 285 -14.48 34.43 -13.67
C ALA A 285 -13.50 33.26 -13.77
N SER A 286 -12.23 33.58 -14.03
CA SER A 286 -11.13 32.62 -14.15
C SER A 286 -9.90 33.15 -13.43
N LEU A 287 -8.86 32.32 -13.26
CA LEU A 287 -7.62 32.75 -12.62
C LEU A 287 -6.84 33.78 -13.47
N ASP A 288 -7.02 33.75 -14.81
CA ASP A 288 -6.49 34.79 -15.70
C ASP A 288 -7.20 36.13 -15.47
N GLU A 289 -8.54 36.14 -15.39
CA GLU A 289 -9.31 37.35 -15.08
C GLU A 289 -8.95 37.93 -13.71
N ILE A 290 -8.66 37.09 -12.72
CA ILE A 290 -8.18 37.53 -11.41
C ILE A 290 -6.81 38.18 -11.54
N ASP A 291 -5.90 37.64 -12.34
CA ASP A 291 -4.59 38.26 -12.59
C ASP A 291 -4.77 39.63 -13.29
N ILE A 292 -5.66 39.75 -14.25
CA ILE A 292 -5.99 41.03 -14.89
C ILE A 292 -6.50 42.04 -13.89
N ILE A 293 -7.40 41.67 -13.00
CA ILE A 293 -7.88 42.52 -11.90
C ILE A 293 -6.69 43.01 -11.04
N LEU A 294 -5.79 42.11 -10.66
CA LEU A 294 -4.61 42.39 -9.86
C LEU A 294 -3.60 43.30 -10.57
N GLN A 295 -3.52 43.25 -11.90
CA GLN A 295 -2.66 44.13 -12.68
C GLN A 295 -3.19 45.55 -12.80
N GLY A 296 -4.50 45.72 -12.64
CA GLY A 296 -5.18 47.01 -12.78
C GLY A 296 -5.13 47.89 -11.53
N LYS A 297 -6.29 48.44 -11.16
CA LYS A 297 -6.41 49.48 -10.13
C LYS A 297 -6.38 48.98 -8.67
N VAL A 298 -6.03 47.73 -8.41
CA VAL A 298 -6.08 47.10 -7.06
C VAL A 298 -5.08 47.74 -6.08
N GLN A 299 -4.08 48.46 -6.58
CA GLN A 299 -3.14 49.24 -5.74
C GLN A 299 -3.79 50.52 -5.18
N ASP A 300 -4.84 51.01 -5.81
CA ASP A 300 -5.51 52.26 -5.43
C ASP A 300 -6.64 51.97 -4.41
N ASP A 301 -6.74 52.79 -3.39
CA ASP A 301 -7.79 52.72 -2.39
C ASP A 301 -9.22 52.95 -3.01
N SER A 302 -9.30 53.59 -4.17
CA SER A 302 -10.58 53.76 -4.89
C SER A 302 -11.21 52.44 -5.25
N TYR A 303 -10.42 51.47 -5.73
CA TYR A 303 -10.90 50.13 -6.06
C TYR A 303 -11.52 49.41 -4.85
N TRP A 304 -10.84 49.46 -3.70
CA TRP A 304 -11.34 48.82 -2.48
C TRP A 304 -12.56 49.50 -1.91
N LYS A 305 -12.67 50.83 -2.06
CA LYS A 305 -13.88 51.57 -1.70
C LYS A 305 -15.06 51.21 -2.59
N GLU A 306 -14.87 51.00 -3.90
CA GLU A 306 -15.87 50.55 -4.83
C GLU A 306 -16.27 49.09 -4.52
N LEU A 307 -15.30 48.22 -4.26
CA LEU A 307 -15.53 46.79 -3.91
C LEU A 307 -16.40 46.67 -2.66
N LYS A 308 -16.21 47.52 -1.66
CA LYS A 308 -17.03 47.54 -0.44
C LYS A 308 -18.45 48.02 -0.69
N LYS A 309 -18.73 48.72 -1.78
CA LYS A 309 -20.08 49.16 -2.17
C LYS A 309 -20.81 48.12 -3.07
N TYR A 310 -20.04 47.20 -3.68
CA TYR A 310 -20.59 46.21 -4.58
C TYR A 310 -21.50 45.25 -3.82
N LYS A 311 -22.70 45.06 -4.32
CA LYS A 311 -23.72 44.21 -3.69
C LYS A 311 -23.58 42.78 -4.19
N HIS A 312 -23.03 41.88 -3.38
CA HIS A 312 -22.77 40.51 -3.75
C HIS A 312 -23.97 39.62 -3.56
N MET A 313 -24.53 39.60 -2.37
CA MET A 313 -25.53 38.63 -1.94
C MET A 313 -26.71 39.28 -1.23
N LYS A 314 -27.75 38.52 -0.95
CA LYS A 314 -28.89 38.98 -0.11
C LYS A 314 -28.67 38.47 1.32
N ASP A 315 -29.00 39.31 2.30
CA ASP A 315 -29.08 38.93 3.70
C ASP A 315 -30.34 38.08 3.98
N GLU A 316 -30.48 37.58 5.21
CA GLU A 316 -31.63 36.81 5.66
C GLU A 316 -32.95 37.57 5.53
N LYS A 317 -32.91 38.90 5.47
CA LYS A 317 -34.09 39.79 5.29
C LYS A 317 -34.35 40.13 3.82
N GLY A 318 -33.54 39.58 2.89
CA GLY A 318 -33.69 39.83 1.46
C GLY A 318 -33.01 41.10 0.95
N ASN A 319 -32.29 41.85 1.78
CA ASN A 319 -31.61 43.08 1.38
C ASN A 319 -30.30 42.74 0.67
N TRP A 320 -29.97 43.45 -0.37
CA TRP A 320 -28.69 43.32 -1.06
C TRP A 320 -27.55 43.90 -0.23
N ILE A 321 -26.59 43.07 0.12
CA ILE A 321 -25.40 43.41 0.92
C ILE A 321 -24.11 43.07 0.18
N THR A 322 -23.04 43.73 0.58
CA THR A 322 -21.66 43.35 0.22
C THR A 322 -21.29 42.11 1.03
N HIS A 323 -20.59 41.13 0.42
CA HIS A 323 -20.17 39.96 1.12
C HIS A 323 -19.27 40.32 2.32
N PRO A 324 -19.54 39.84 3.56
CA PRO A 324 -18.82 40.26 4.76
C PRO A 324 -17.30 40.02 4.68
N LEU A 325 -16.90 38.91 4.08
CA LEU A 325 -15.48 38.57 3.93
C LEU A 325 -14.75 39.50 2.96
N VAL A 326 -15.43 39.93 1.88
CA VAL A 326 -14.87 40.92 0.94
C VAL A 326 -14.69 42.26 1.62
N VAL A 327 -15.65 42.70 2.45
CA VAL A 327 -15.51 43.95 3.25
C VAL A 327 -14.34 43.87 4.20
N LYS A 328 -14.19 42.76 4.91
CA LYS A 328 -13.09 42.55 5.84
C LYS A 328 -11.72 42.63 5.13
N ILE A 329 -11.57 41.86 4.03
CA ILE A 329 -10.30 41.86 3.28
C ILE A 329 -9.99 43.21 2.67
N ALA A 330 -11.00 43.92 2.14
CA ALA A 330 -10.80 45.27 1.65
C ALA A 330 -10.28 46.22 2.76
N ASN A 331 -10.83 46.15 3.98
CA ASN A 331 -10.35 46.93 5.11
C ASN A 331 -8.93 46.56 5.50
N ASP A 332 -8.60 45.24 5.54
CA ASP A 332 -7.29 44.73 5.89
C ASP A 332 -6.22 45.25 4.89
N ILE A 333 -6.49 45.21 3.59
CA ILE A 333 -5.59 45.69 2.54
C ILE A 333 -5.43 47.22 2.59
N MET A 334 -6.53 47.97 2.82
CA MET A 334 -6.41 49.45 2.95
C MET A 334 -5.63 49.88 4.20
N ALA A 335 -5.62 49.08 5.26
CA ALA A 335 -4.86 49.35 6.48
C ALA A 335 -3.35 49.06 6.32
N VAL A 336 -2.95 48.29 5.32
CA VAL A 336 -1.52 47.99 5.07
C VAL A 336 -0.81 49.18 4.43
N LYS A 337 0.43 49.42 4.86
CA LYS A 337 1.29 50.49 4.27
C LYS A 337 1.53 50.21 2.78
N GLU A 338 1.63 51.27 1.99
CA GLU A 338 1.81 51.23 0.53
C GLU A 338 2.94 50.28 0.07
N LYS A 339 4.11 50.37 0.70
CA LYS A 339 5.26 49.51 0.38
C LYS A 339 4.97 48.02 0.63
N GLU A 340 4.33 47.72 1.73
CA GLU A 340 3.97 46.32 2.08
C GLU A 340 2.85 45.80 1.17
N ARG A 341 1.87 46.64 0.85
CA ARG A 341 0.81 46.34 -0.13
C ARG A 341 1.41 45.99 -1.49
N GLY A 342 2.42 46.75 -1.96
CA GLY A 342 3.14 46.42 -3.18
C GLY A 342 3.78 45.02 -3.16
N SER A 343 4.35 44.63 -2.02
CA SER A 343 4.95 43.30 -1.84
C SER A 343 3.87 42.19 -1.87
N ILE A 344 2.72 42.40 -1.23
CA ILE A 344 1.59 41.46 -1.26
C ILE A 344 1.09 41.26 -2.70
N MET A 345 0.91 42.36 -3.43
CA MET A 345 0.48 42.33 -4.83
C MET A 345 1.48 41.57 -5.72
N THR A 346 2.77 41.83 -5.54
CA THR A 346 3.83 41.15 -6.30
C THR A 346 3.79 39.64 -6.02
N THR A 347 3.68 39.22 -4.74
CA THR A 347 3.56 37.83 -4.35
C THR A 347 2.34 37.17 -5.00
N THR A 348 1.17 37.84 -4.94
CA THR A 348 -0.07 37.32 -5.50
C THR A 348 0.01 37.17 -7.02
N LYS A 349 0.57 38.16 -7.73
CA LYS A 349 0.79 38.12 -9.18
C LYS A 349 1.75 37.02 -9.59
N ASN A 350 2.77 36.72 -8.80
CA ASN A 350 3.71 35.62 -9.08
C ASN A 350 3.03 34.25 -8.96
N ILE A 351 2.09 34.08 -8.04
CA ILE A 351 1.30 32.86 -7.87
C ILE A 351 0.46 32.59 -9.12
N LEU A 352 -0.11 33.62 -9.76
CA LEU A 352 -0.96 33.51 -10.93
C LEU A 352 -0.20 33.54 -12.26
N ASN A 353 1.13 33.62 -12.25
CA ASN A 353 1.94 33.80 -13.46
C ASN A 353 1.71 32.71 -14.53
N LEU A 354 1.40 31.46 -14.12
CA LEU A 354 1.10 30.36 -15.05
C LEU A 354 -0.13 30.67 -15.92
N TYR A 355 -1.12 31.34 -15.38
CA TYR A 355 -2.39 31.61 -16.06
C TYR A 355 -2.33 32.78 -17.06
N ARG A 356 -1.19 33.48 -17.20
CA ARG A 356 -0.92 34.49 -18.22
C ARG A 356 -0.65 33.90 -19.60
N ASP A 357 -0.31 32.63 -19.67
CA ASP A 357 -0.19 31.96 -20.95
C ASP A 357 -1.58 31.84 -21.59
N SER A 358 -1.72 32.29 -22.82
CA SER A 358 -3.00 32.36 -23.52
C SER A 358 -3.68 30.99 -23.72
N VAL A 359 -2.86 29.92 -23.85
CA VAL A 359 -3.38 28.55 -23.97
C VAL A 359 -3.91 28.06 -22.63
N VAL A 360 -3.14 28.28 -21.57
CA VAL A 360 -3.55 27.95 -20.20
C VAL A 360 -4.81 28.73 -19.80
N ALA A 361 -4.82 30.05 -20.02
CA ALA A 361 -5.99 30.91 -19.77
C ALA A 361 -7.25 30.37 -20.47
N LYS A 362 -7.12 30.03 -21.76
CA LYS A 362 -8.24 29.47 -22.54
C LYS A 362 -8.73 28.12 -21.96
N ASN A 363 -7.81 27.23 -21.60
CA ASN A 363 -8.16 25.89 -21.11
C ASN A 363 -8.65 25.88 -19.66
N THR A 364 -8.46 27.00 -18.93
CA THR A 364 -8.93 27.18 -17.55
C THR A 364 -10.01 28.26 -17.41
N SER A 365 -10.62 28.72 -18.51
CA SER A 365 -11.63 29.79 -18.49
C SER A 365 -13.04 29.35 -18.14
N CYS A 366 -13.38 28.09 -18.39
CA CYS A 366 -14.67 27.48 -18.09
C CYS A 366 -14.51 25.98 -17.87
N SER A 367 -15.54 25.32 -17.36
CA SER A 367 -15.53 23.87 -17.12
C SER A 367 -16.43 23.14 -18.09
N GLU A 368 -15.91 22.07 -18.70
CA GLU A 368 -16.63 21.08 -19.50
C GLU A 368 -16.88 19.79 -18.72
N PHE A 369 -16.32 19.70 -17.51
CA PHE A 369 -16.60 18.68 -16.50
C PHE A 369 -16.36 19.26 -15.10
N HIS A 370 -16.92 18.63 -14.08
CA HIS A 370 -16.67 18.92 -12.67
C HIS A 370 -15.97 17.74 -11.99
N ILE A 371 -15.28 18.01 -10.88
CA ILE A 371 -14.63 16.95 -10.10
C ILE A 371 -15.67 15.95 -9.56
N SER A 372 -16.88 16.42 -9.22
CA SER A 372 -18.00 15.55 -8.82
C SER A 372 -18.39 14.54 -9.90
N ASP A 373 -18.26 14.87 -11.18
CA ASP A 373 -18.58 13.92 -12.27
C ASP A 373 -17.68 12.69 -12.25
N LEU A 374 -16.45 12.82 -11.73
CA LEU A 374 -15.53 11.69 -11.58
C LEU A 374 -16.06 10.64 -10.58
N MET A 375 -16.96 11.03 -9.68
CA MET A 375 -17.52 10.13 -8.66
C MET A 375 -18.98 9.74 -8.99
N ASP A 376 -19.78 10.67 -9.47
CA ASP A 376 -21.24 10.54 -9.49
C ASP A 376 -21.84 10.33 -10.89
N SER A 377 -21.05 10.44 -11.98
CA SER A 377 -21.58 10.23 -13.33
C SER A 377 -22.06 8.79 -13.55
N GLU A 378 -23.14 8.61 -14.31
CA GLU A 378 -23.67 7.29 -14.68
C GLU A 378 -22.63 6.45 -15.43
N ASN A 379 -21.92 7.07 -16.37
CA ASN A 379 -20.85 6.42 -17.12
C ASN A 379 -19.50 6.65 -16.43
N PRO A 380 -18.71 5.61 -16.20
CA PRO A 380 -17.37 5.75 -15.62
C PRO A 380 -16.50 6.70 -16.44
N ILE A 381 -15.80 7.61 -15.76
CA ILE A 381 -14.89 8.58 -16.39
C ILE A 381 -13.44 8.13 -16.20
N ALA A 382 -12.66 8.26 -17.27
CA ALA A 382 -11.21 8.16 -17.24
C ALA A 382 -10.62 9.54 -17.56
N LEU A 383 -10.07 10.20 -16.55
CA LEU A 383 -9.40 11.50 -16.69
C LEU A 383 -7.88 11.31 -16.80
N TYR A 384 -7.29 11.85 -17.85
CA TYR A 384 -5.83 11.90 -18.05
C TYR A 384 -5.36 13.34 -17.87
N ILE A 385 -4.33 13.51 -17.01
CA ILE A 385 -3.77 14.81 -16.64
C ILE A 385 -2.29 14.87 -16.98
#